data_bd28db77eb9acb7e700bfd9c2f82ac3f
#
_entry.id   bd28db77eb9acb7e700bfd9c2f82ac3f
#
_cell.length_a   1.000
_cell.length_b   1.000
_cell.length_c   1.000
_cell.angle_alpha   90.00
_cell.angle_beta   90.00
_cell.angle_gamma   90.00
#
_symmetry.space_group_name_H-M   'P 1'
#
loop_
_entity.id
_entity.type
_entity.pdbx_description
1 polymer ?
#
loop_
_entity_poly.entity_id
_entity_poly.type
_entity_poly.pdbx_seq_one_letter_code
_entity_poly.pdbx_strand_id
1 'polypeptide(L)'
;SKDYKKFIITDFSRKRIDTLKPYESKSYYAFYIKVKGQVDDSVKVERKGYYDIILSGKIDTLINGDYYGTEEIIWTFKPYKATKGELEIEYSL
;
A
#
# COMPACT_ATOMS: atom_id res chain seq x y z
N SER A 1 -14.30 2.76 -4.38
CA SER A 1 -14.00 4.04 -5.03
C SER A 1 -12.57 4.06 -5.59
N LYS A 2 -12.33 4.89 -6.58
CA LYS A 2 -11.02 4.89 -7.25
C LYS A 2 -9.90 5.55 -6.46
N ASP A 3 -10.21 6.33 -5.44
CA ASP A 3 -9.21 6.97 -4.57
C ASP A 3 -9.01 6.24 -3.23
N TYR A 4 -9.55 5.03 -3.13
CA TYR A 4 -9.48 4.21 -1.93
C TYR A 4 -9.51 2.73 -2.29
N LYS A 5 -8.61 1.95 -1.70
CA LYS A 5 -8.55 0.50 -1.85
C LYS A 5 -8.29 -0.14 -0.49
N LYS A 6 -9.02 -1.21 -0.19
CA LYS A 6 -8.81 -2.01 1.01
C LYS A 6 -8.89 -3.48 0.63
N PHE A 7 -7.93 -4.27 1.10
CA PHE A 7 -7.88 -5.69 0.78
C PHE A 7 -7.08 -6.45 1.83
N ILE A 8 -7.22 -7.77 1.79
CA ILE A 8 -6.49 -8.68 2.68
C ILE A 8 -5.53 -9.51 1.83
N ILE A 9 -4.28 -9.63 2.28
CA ILE A 9 -3.26 -10.48 1.69
C ILE A 9 -3.10 -11.72 2.56
N THR A 10 -3.30 -12.87 1.96
CA THR A 10 -2.99 -14.19 2.54
C THR A 10 -2.15 -15.02 1.59
N ASP A 11 -2.07 -14.63 0.31
CA ASP A 11 -1.25 -15.27 -0.70
C ASP A 11 0.07 -14.52 -0.86
N PHE A 12 1.15 -15.11 -0.36
CA PHE A 12 2.50 -14.55 -0.43
C PHE A 12 3.33 -15.13 -1.57
N SER A 13 2.67 -15.73 -2.57
CA SER A 13 3.36 -16.29 -3.74
C SER A 13 3.48 -15.31 -4.90
N ARG A 14 2.77 -14.18 -4.85
CA ARG A 14 2.75 -13.22 -5.96
C ARG A 14 2.59 -11.78 -5.48
N LYS A 15 3.03 -10.86 -6.31
CA LYS A 15 2.81 -9.42 -6.09
C LYS A 15 1.37 -9.03 -6.42
N ARG A 16 0.96 -7.88 -5.88
CA ARG A 16 -0.33 -7.27 -6.19
C ARG A 16 -0.13 -5.79 -6.53
N ILE A 17 -0.73 -5.36 -7.63
CA ILE A 17 -0.65 -3.98 -8.10
C ILE A 17 -2.04 -3.35 -8.00
N ASP A 18 -2.11 -2.18 -7.38
CA ASP A 18 -3.32 -1.38 -7.28
C ASP A 18 -3.03 0.06 -7.69
N THR A 19 -3.99 0.68 -8.35
CA THR A 19 -3.87 2.05 -8.81
C THR A 19 -4.91 2.91 -8.13
N LEU A 20 -4.48 4.01 -7.50
CA LEU A 20 -5.37 5.05 -7.00
C LEU A 20 -5.47 6.17 -8.02
N LYS A 21 -6.70 6.63 -8.24
CA LYS A 21 -6.98 7.74 -9.17
C LYS A 21 -7.71 8.85 -8.43
N PRO A 22 -7.26 10.10 -8.56
CA PRO A 22 -7.97 11.21 -7.93
C PRO A 22 -9.27 11.51 -8.67
N TYR A 23 -10.26 12.00 -7.91
CA TYR A 23 -11.45 12.60 -8.50
C TYR A 23 -11.16 14.07 -8.81
N GLU A 24 -11.56 14.54 -9.97
CA GLU A 24 -11.35 15.92 -10.38
C GLU A 24 -12.04 16.93 -9.44
N SER A 25 -13.16 16.51 -8.86
CA SER A 25 -13.97 17.36 -7.97
C SER A 25 -13.41 17.47 -6.56
N LYS A 26 -12.35 16.73 -6.22
CA LYS A 26 -11.75 16.72 -4.87
C LYS A 26 -10.39 17.37 -4.86
N SER A 27 -10.05 17.96 -3.72
CA SER A 27 -8.70 18.43 -3.42
C SER A 27 -8.03 17.45 -2.47
N TYR A 28 -6.76 17.16 -2.73
CA TYR A 28 -5.99 16.21 -1.93
C TYR A 28 -4.73 16.88 -1.41
N TYR A 29 -4.29 16.47 -0.23
CA TYR A 29 -3.06 16.99 0.41
C TYR A 29 -2.05 15.88 0.69
N ALA A 30 -2.52 14.64 0.79
CA ALA A 30 -1.68 13.53 1.18
C ALA A 30 -2.20 12.21 0.60
N PHE A 31 -1.30 11.24 0.50
CA PHE A 31 -1.69 9.84 0.41
C PHE A 31 -1.49 9.15 1.75
N TYR A 32 -2.19 8.03 1.96
CA TYR A 32 -2.10 7.23 3.18
C TYR A 32 -1.97 5.76 2.83
N ILE A 33 -1.15 5.05 3.61
CA ILE A 33 -1.08 3.60 3.59
C ILE A 33 -1.26 3.11 5.02
N LYS A 34 -2.24 2.25 5.25
CA LYS A 34 -2.44 1.60 6.52
C LYS A 34 -2.21 0.10 6.36
N VAL A 35 -1.38 -0.47 7.21
CA VAL A 35 -1.06 -1.90 7.16
C VAL A 35 -1.21 -2.48 8.57
N LYS A 36 -2.01 -3.54 8.69
CA LYS A 36 -2.23 -4.27 9.95
C LYS A 36 -2.11 -5.76 9.71
N GLY A 37 -1.48 -6.46 10.62
CA GLY A 37 -1.39 -7.90 10.60
C GLY A 37 -0.03 -8.42 11.01
N GLN A 38 0.38 -9.53 10.40
CA GLN A 38 1.64 -10.18 10.73
C GLN A 38 2.18 -10.97 9.55
N VAL A 39 3.49 -11.04 9.47
CA VAL A 39 4.21 -11.78 8.44
C VAL A 39 5.40 -12.49 9.06
N ASP A 40 5.83 -13.61 8.44
CA ASP A 40 6.97 -14.40 8.90
C ASP A 40 8.33 -13.80 8.52
N ASP A 41 8.36 -12.91 7.56
CA ASP A 41 9.56 -12.19 7.12
C ASP A 41 9.15 -10.90 6.43
N SER A 42 10.10 -10.11 5.94
CA SER A 42 9.86 -8.79 5.37
C SER A 42 8.98 -8.82 4.12
N VAL A 43 8.09 -7.85 4.04
CA VAL A 43 7.32 -7.51 2.83
C VAL A 43 7.73 -6.13 2.36
N LYS A 44 7.41 -5.82 1.11
CA LYS A 44 7.74 -4.53 0.52
C LYS A 44 6.50 -3.93 -0.15
N VAL A 45 6.26 -2.65 0.11
CA VAL A 45 5.25 -1.86 -0.60
C VAL A 45 5.98 -0.77 -1.36
N GLU A 46 5.82 -0.75 -2.67
CA GLU A 46 6.53 0.20 -3.54
C GLU A 46 5.57 1.19 -4.17
N ARG A 47 5.99 2.44 -4.22
CA ARG A 47 5.42 3.42 -5.15
C ARG A 47 6.39 3.57 -6.31
N LYS A 48 5.96 3.16 -7.49
CA LYS A 48 6.79 3.18 -8.70
C LYS A 48 7.36 4.58 -8.95
N GLY A 49 8.69 4.64 -9.07
CA GLY A 49 9.41 5.89 -9.33
C GLY A 49 9.68 6.75 -8.10
N TYR A 50 9.31 6.29 -6.92
CA TYR A 50 9.47 7.08 -5.69
C TYR A 50 10.28 6.36 -4.62
N TYR A 51 9.69 5.40 -3.91
CA TYR A 51 10.36 4.76 -2.77
C TYR A 51 9.74 3.42 -2.42
N ASP A 52 10.46 2.70 -1.58
CA ASP A 52 10.04 1.41 -1.03
C ASP A 52 9.78 1.54 0.46
N ILE A 53 8.76 0.83 0.93
CA ILE A 53 8.46 0.68 2.34
C ILE A 53 8.66 -0.79 2.69
N ILE A 54 9.52 -1.08 3.66
CA ILE A 54 9.79 -2.45 4.09
C ILE A 54 9.22 -2.62 5.50
N LEU A 55 8.38 -3.64 5.68
CA LEU A 55 7.69 -3.95 6.93
C LEU A 55 7.90 -5.41 7.28
N SER A 56 7.98 -5.73 8.58
CA SER A 56 8.17 -7.11 9.05
C SER A 56 7.52 -7.35 10.41
N GLY A 57 7.29 -8.62 10.74
CA GLY A 57 6.75 -9.04 12.03
C GLY A 57 5.30 -8.66 12.25
N LYS A 58 4.97 -8.21 13.45
CA LYS A 58 3.66 -7.64 13.75
C LYS A 58 3.63 -6.20 13.26
N ILE A 59 2.63 -5.90 12.46
CA ILE A 59 2.53 -4.61 11.79
C ILE A 59 1.21 -3.95 12.18
N ASP A 60 1.29 -2.69 12.59
CA ASP A 60 0.15 -1.83 12.82
C ASP A 60 0.65 -0.41 12.58
N THR A 61 0.62 0.01 11.33
CA THR A 61 1.25 1.26 10.93
C THR A 61 0.38 2.06 9.98
N LEU A 62 0.52 3.37 10.08
CA LEU A 62 -0.06 4.33 9.16
C LEU A 62 1.08 5.19 8.60
N ILE A 63 1.23 5.19 7.31
CA ILE A 63 2.24 5.95 6.60
C ILE A 63 1.53 6.97 5.71
N ASN A 64 2.03 8.19 5.68
CA ASN A 64 1.51 9.22 4.79
C ASN A 64 2.65 9.96 4.11
N GLY A 65 2.30 10.65 3.05
CA GLY A 65 3.21 11.52 2.33
C GLY A 65 2.42 12.56 1.55
N ASP A 66 3.14 13.56 1.07
CA ASP A 66 2.52 14.65 0.33
C ASP A 66 1.98 14.19 -1.02
N TYR A 67 0.79 14.67 -1.35
CA TYR A 67 0.19 14.44 -2.65
C TYR A 67 -0.74 15.60 -2.99
N TYR A 68 -0.38 16.37 -3.99
CA TYR A 68 -1.16 17.54 -4.42
C TYR A 68 -1.57 17.48 -5.89
N GLY A 69 -1.10 16.46 -6.58
CA GLY A 69 -1.27 16.37 -8.01
C GLY A 69 -2.59 15.75 -8.44
N THR A 70 -2.72 15.60 -9.74
CA THR A 70 -3.84 14.95 -10.39
C THR A 70 -3.44 13.60 -11.00
N GLU A 71 -2.21 13.19 -10.78
CA GLU A 71 -1.68 11.95 -11.33
C GLU A 71 -2.14 10.73 -10.54
N GLU A 72 -2.12 9.58 -11.19
CA GLU A 72 -2.38 8.31 -10.54
C GLU A 72 -1.23 7.92 -9.63
N ILE A 73 -1.54 7.18 -8.56
CA ILE A 73 -0.54 6.50 -7.73
C ILE A 73 -0.64 5.01 -7.97
N ILE A 74 0.47 4.38 -8.33
CA ILE A 74 0.56 2.94 -8.51
C ILE A 74 1.31 2.37 -7.31
N TRP A 75 0.60 1.54 -6.55
CA TRP A 75 1.17 0.81 -5.41
C TRP A 75 1.40 -0.64 -5.79
N THR A 76 2.58 -1.17 -5.47
CA THR A 76 2.87 -2.59 -5.65
C THR A 76 3.20 -3.21 -4.29
N PHE A 77 2.39 -4.17 -3.87
CA PHE A 77 2.71 -5.03 -2.75
C PHE A 77 3.56 -6.19 -3.25
N LYS A 78 4.72 -6.40 -2.65
CA LYS A 78 5.60 -7.54 -2.94
C LYS A 78 5.76 -8.38 -1.69
N PRO A 79 5.51 -9.70 -1.76
CA PRO A 79 5.80 -10.60 -0.64
C PRO A 79 7.27 -10.56 -0.20
N TYR A 80 8.16 -10.28 -1.14
CA TYR A 80 9.59 -10.08 -0.92
C TYR A 80 10.20 -11.31 -0.23
N LYS A 81 10.47 -11.26 1.09
CA LYS A 81 11.01 -12.38 1.85
C LYS A 81 9.94 -13.16 2.62
N ALA A 82 8.74 -12.64 2.73
CA ALA A 82 7.66 -13.30 3.45
C ALA A 82 7.09 -14.46 2.63
N THR A 83 6.75 -15.55 3.32
CA THR A 83 6.11 -16.73 2.74
C THR A 83 4.73 -16.98 3.31
N LYS A 84 4.41 -16.44 4.49
CA LYS A 84 3.11 -16.62 5.14
C LYS A 84 2.82 -15.47 6.10
N GLY A 85 1.55 -15.33 6.40
CA GLY A 85 1.01 -14.30 7.29
C GLY A 85 -0.37 -13.88 6.85
N GLU A 86 -0.83 -12.77 7.40
CA GLU A 86 -2.07 -12.13 7.01
C GLU A 86 -1.91 -10.63 7.18
N LEU A 87 -2.22 -9.88 6.15
CA LEU A 87 -2.15 -8.42 6.17
C LEU A 87 -3.44 -7.81 5.65
N GLU A 88 -3.93 -6.79 6.36
CA GLU A 88 -4.96 -5.89 5.87
C GLU A 88 -4.28 -4.62 5.43
N ILE A 89 -4.48 -4.24 4.18
CA ILE A 89 -3.84 -3.07 3.58
C ILE A 89 -4.91 -2.10 3.07
N GLU A 90 -4.73 -0.82 3.39
CA GLU A 90 -5.55 0.27 2.88
C GLU A 90 -4.66 1.28 2.21
N TYR A 91 -5.02 1.67 0.98
CA TYR A 91 -4.44 2.78 0.27
C TYR A 91 -5.51 3.85 0.08
N SER A 92 -5.17 5.10 0.32
CA SER A 92 -6.11 6.20 0.10
C SER A 92 -5.42 7.51 -0.27
N LEU A 93 -6.20 8.34 -0.88
CA LEU A 93 -5.86 9.74 -1.11
C LEU A 93 -6.66 10.64 -0.19
#